data_4b727ab10eff8dd51d26871ce868575a
#
_entry.id   4b727ab10eff8dd51d26871ce868575a
#
_cell.length_a   1.000
_cell.length_b   1.000
_cell.length_c   1.000
_cell.angle_alpha   90.00
_cell.angle_beta   90.00
_cell.angle_gamma   90.00
#
_symmetry.space_group_name_H-M   'P 1'
#
loop_
_entity.id
_entity.type
_entity.pdbx_description
1 polymer ?
#
loop_
_entity_poly.entity_id
_entity_poly.type
_entity_poly.pdbx_seq_one_letter_code
_entity_poly.pdbx_strand_id
1 'polypeptide(L)'
;MTAHVLVSLVTHNEAHDAERLVPSLFAQTFRDVAVSVVDNASEDGTRATLAAFEKVAPVPLEVFASRENLGYTGGHNRSIAKAAEHGIPWVLVLNTDVVLAPDFLETLLADAGRPSRERTATFTGKILRADGPSLTPTSVIDSAGIRMTPNGRHFDVGAGDPDDGRFDRPAEIFGASGCVALFRTEALADARISTGFFDDDFFVYREDVDLAWRLRGRGWSARCVPSARAWHRRRNLPERRREMSALANLHSVKNRFLLRINNAGAKHLRATFPRTFFRDAVVVGGCLTVERTSLEALRWLAVNRDRLLEKRAEIQGRRTASDQDVLRWFTDDPGGARIEG
;
A
#
# COMPACT_ATOMS: atom_id res chain seq x y z
N MET A 1 -1.48 -3.40 -24.83
CA MET A 1 -2.09 -4.45 -23.95
C MET A 1 -3.51 -3.97 -23.64
N THR A 2 -4.52 -4.77 -23.94
CA THR A 2 -5.93 -4.44 -23.64
C THR A 2 -6.38 -5.34 -22.50
N ALA A 3 -6.81 -4.76 -21.39
CA ALA A 3 -7.36 -5.48 -20.24
C ALA A 3 -8.21 -4.49 -19.41
N HIS A 4 -9.13 -5.01 -18.58
CA HIS A 4 -9.89 -4.20 -17.65
C HIS A 4 -9.14 -3.96 -16.33
N VAL A 5 -8.30 -4.91 -15.93
CA VAL A 5 -7.44 -4.80 -14.73
C VAL A 5 -6.00 -5.12 -15.09
N LEU A 6 -5.06 -4.26 -14.69
CA LEU A 6 -3.63 -4.59 -14.65
C LEU A 6 -3.25 -5.02 -13.24
N VAL A 7 -2.81 -6.26 -13.08
CA VAL A 7 -2.21 -6.74 -11.83
C VAL A 7 -0.75 -6.31 -11.80
N SER A 8 -0.36 -5.53 -10.82
CA SER A 8 0.99 -5.03 -10.62
C SER A 8 1.67 -5.82 -9.50
N LEU A 9 2.73 -6.53 -9.83
CA LEU A 9 3.57 -7.28 -8.91
C LEU A 9 4.98 -6.73 -8.90
N VAL A 10 5.59 -6.68 -7.72
CA VAL A 10 7.02 -6.36 -7.54
C VAL A 10 7.66 -7.48 -6.74
N THR A 11 8.77 -8.03 -7.23
CA THR A 11 9.49 -9.12 -6.57
C THR A 11 10.94 -8.74 -6.31
N HIS A 12 11.52 -9.27 -5.24
CA HIS A 12 12.96 -9.22 -4.96
C HIS A 12 13.38 -10.41 -4.11
N ASN A 13 13.99 -11.43 -4.73
CA ASN A 13 14.38 -12.69 -4.08
C ASN A 13 13.19 -13.42 -3.43
N GLU A 14 12.13 -13.68 -4.22
CA GLU A 14 10.85 -14.22 -3.75
C GLU A 14 10.33 -15.37 -4.63
N ALA A 15 11.23 -16.23 -5.15
CA ALA A 15 10.88 -17.36 -6.01
C ALA A 15 9.76 -18.22 -5.43
N HIS A 16 9.89 -18.58 -4.15
CA HIS A 16 8.93 -19.44 -3.47
C HIS A 16 7.55 -18.80 -3.31
N ASP A 17 7.49 -17.49 -3.06
CA ASP A 17 6.22 -16.77 -2.92
C ASP A 17 5.53 -16.62 -4.27
N ALA A 18 6.28 -16.34 -5.34
CA ALA A 18 5.76 -16.30 -6.71
C ALA A 18 5.10 -17.64 -7.12
N GLU A 19 5.66 -18.80 -6.71
CA GLU A 19 5.10 -20.13 -6.93
C GLU A 19 3.71 -20.32 -6.31
N ARG A 20 3.38 -19.56 -5.27
CA ARG A 20 2.08 -19.62 -4.57
C ARG A 20 1.09 -18.59 -5.08
N LEU A 21 1.57 -17.36 -5.27
CA LEU A 21 0.73 -16.26 -5.73
C LEU A 21 0.23 -16.48 -7.16
N VAL A 22 1.12 -16.75 -8.12
CA VAL A 22 0.78 -16.76 -9.55
C VAL A 22 -0.33 -17.75 -9.89
N PRO A 23 -0.38 -18.99 -9.36
CA PRO A 23 -1.53 -19.87 -9.54
C PRO A 23 -2.84 -19.29 -9.01
N SER A 24 -2.84 -18.53 -7.91
CA SER A 24 -4.06 -17.92 -7.39
C SER A 24 -4.58 -16.79 -8.29
N LEU A 25 -3.69 -16.10 -9.02
CA LEU A 25 -4.07 -15.13 -10.06
C LEU A 25 -4.68 -15.83 -11.28
N PHE A 26 -4.11 -16.96 -11.69
CA PHE A 26 -4.63 -17.76 -12.80
C PHE A 26 -5.98 -18.41 -12.48
N ALA A 27 -6.30 -18.61 -11.21
CA ALA A 27 -7.56 -19.15 -10.72
C ALA A 27 -8.67 -18.11 -10.57
N GLN A 28 -8.41 -16.81 -10.77
CA GLN A 28 -9.46 -15.79 -10.66
C GLN A 28 -10.60 -16.03 -11.64
N THR A 29 -11.84 -15.84 -11.18
CA THR A 29 -13.06 -15.96 -12.02
C THR A 29 -13.15 -14.80 -13.03
N PHE A 30 -12.72 -13.60 -12.65
CA PHE A 30 -12.61 -12.47 -13.56
C PHE A 30 -11.41 -12.63 -14.49
N ARG A 31 -11.63 -12.69 -15.81
CA ARG A 31 -10.62 -13.05 -16.81
C ARG A 31 -10.03 -11.91 -17.62
N ASP A 32 -10.66 -10.73 -17.63
CA ASP A 32 -10.16 -9.56 -18.39
C ASP A 32 -9.05 -8.84 -17.61
N VAL A 33 -7.96 -9.57 -17.39
CA VAL A 33 -6.79 -9.16 -16.63
C VAL A 33 -5.51 -9.29 -17.43
N ALA A 34 -4.55 -8.41 -17.17
CA ALA A 34 -3.16 -8.56 -17.58
C ALA A 34 -2.26 -8.47 -16.35
N VAL A 35 -1.14 -9.17 -16.36
CA VAL A 35 -0.19 -9.19 -15.23
C VAL A 35 1.12 -8.52 -15.65
N SER A 36 1.56 -7.53 -14.90
CA SER A 36 2.84 -6.86 -15.04
C SER A 36 3.69 -7.14 -13.80
N VAL A 37 4.77 -7.88 -13.98
CA VAL A 37 5.71 -8.21 -12.91
C VAL A 37 6.98 -7.39 -13.11
N VAL A 38 7.43 -6.72 -12.05
CA VAL A 38 8.74 -6.08 -11.99
C VAL A 38 9.64 -6.89 -11.06
N ASP A 39 10.63 -7.55 -11.63
CA ASP A 39 11.68 -8.21 -10.86
C ASP A 39 12.77 -7.20 -10.52
N ASN A 40 12.87 -6.86 -9.27
CA ASN A 40 13.81 -5.86 -8.71
C ASN A 40 15.21 -6.45 -8.50
N ALA A 41 15.88 -6.85 -9.58
CA ALA A 41 17.23 -7.40 -9.55
C ALA A 41 17.38 -8.62 -8.61
N SER A 42 16.47 -9.60 -8.73
CA SER A 42 16.59 -10.84 -7.97
C SER A 42 17.81 -11.66 -8.40
N GLU A 43 18.47 -12.27 -7.41
CA GLU A 43 19.68 -13.11 -7.55
C GLU A 43 19.40 -14.59 -7.23
N ASP A 44 18.18 -14.91 -6.78
CA ASP A 44 17.69 -16.28 -6.52
C ASP A 44 17.01 -16.88 -7.75
N GLY A 45 16.18 -17.92 -7.57
CA GLY A 45 15.40 -18.55 -8.64
C GLY A 45 14.18 -17.75 -9.16
N THR A 46 13.90 -16.54 -8.66
CA THR A 46 12.70 -15.75 -8.97
C THR A 46 12.50 -15.57 -10.47
N ARG A 47 13.55 -15.17 -11.21
CA ARG A 47 13.48 -14.94 -12.66
C ARG A 47 13.12 -16.21 -13.43
N ALA A 48 13.69 -17.34 -13.04
CA ALA A 48 13.42 -18.62 -13.68
C ALA A 48 11.97 -19.07 -13.42
N THR A 49 11.49 -18.89 -12.20
CA THR A 49 10.09 -19.17 -11.81
C THR A 49 9.12 -18.30 -12.61
N LEU A 50 9.35 -17.00 -12.70
CA LEU A 50 8.50 -16.08 -13.45
C LEU A 50 8.50 -16.39 -14.95
N ALA A 51 9.66 -16.67 -15.55
CA ALA A 51 9.77 -17.06 -16.96
C ALA A 51 9.06 -18.39 -17.27
N ALA A 52 8.97 -19.31 -16.30
CA ALA A 52 8.18 -20.52 -16.44
C ALA A 52 6.68 -20.21 -16.45
N PHE A 53 6.20 -19.33 -15.58
CA PHE A 53 4.79 -18.90 -15.55
C PHE A 53 4.39 -18.11 -16.81
N GLU A 54 5.27 -17.25 -17.32
CA GLU A 54 5.01 -16.47 -18.55
C GLU A 54 4.67 -17.38 -19.75
N LYS A 55 5.29 -18.54 -19.85
CA LYS A 55 5.07 -19.51 -20.95
C LYS A 55 3.70 -20.22 -20.89
N VAL A 56 3.11 -20.33 -19.70
CA VAL A 56 1.87 -21.09 -19.46
C VAL A 56 0.72 -20.20 -18.98
N ALA A 57 0.92 -18.89 -18.93
CA ALA A 57 -0.06 -17.95 -18.43
C ALA A 57 -1.35 -17.96 -19.28
N PRO A 58 -2.54 -18.14 -18.66
CA PRO A 58 -3.81 -18.10 -19.38
C PRO A 58 -4.29 -16.68 -19.68
N VAL A 59 -3.55 -15.67 -19.22
CA VAL A 59 -3.78 -14.23 -19.41
C VAL A 59 -2.45 -13.56 -19.80
N PRO A 60 -2.45 -12.38 -20.46
CA PRO A 60 -1.22 -11.68 -20.75
C PRO A 60 -0.40 -11.45 -19.47
N LEU A 61 0.80 -12.00 -19.43
CA LEU A 61 1.77 -11.82 -18.34
C LEU A 61 3.08 -11.35 -18.95
N GLU A 62 3.64 -10.29 -18.39
CA GLU A 62 4.90 -9.69 -18.83
C GLU A 62 5.81 -9.48 -17.64
N VAL A 63 7.06 -9.90 -17.76
CA VAL A 63 8.09 -9.73 -16.73
C VAL A 63 9.11 -8.70 -17.18
N PHE A 64 9.27 -7.64 -16.41
CA PHE A 64 10.35 -6.68 -16.54
C PHE A 64 11.45 -6.98 -15.51
N ALA A 65 12.62 -7.42 -15.98
CA ALA A 65 13.78 -7.62 -15.13
C ALA A 65 14.59 -6.32 -15.01
N SER A 66 14.52 -5.69 -13.83
CA SER A 66 15.35 -4.51 -13.53
C SER A 66 16.82 -4.91 -13.33
N ARG A 67 17.72 -3.96 -13.59
CA ARG A 67 19.15 -4.10 -13.27
C ARG A 67 19.48 -3.72 -11.84
N GLU A 68 18.59 -3.00 -11.18
CA GLU A 68 18.73 -2.52 -9.81
C GLU A 68 17.41 -2.67 -9.05
N ASN A 69 17.47 -2.66 -7.73
CA ASN A 69 16.29 -2.68 -6.89
C ASN A 69 15.65 -1.29 -6.83
N LEU A 70 14.53 -1.11 -7.53
CA LEU A 70 13.73 0.12 -7.59
C LEU A 70 12.88 0.35 -6.32
N GLY A 71 12.89 -0.57 -5.37
CA GLY A 71 11.97 -0.58 -4.25
C GLY A 71 10.55 -0.98 -4.65
N TYR A 72 9.68 -0.98 -3.68
CA TYR A 72 8.25 -1.20 -3.88
C TYR A 72 7.64 -0.11 -4.78
N THR A 73 7.95 1.16 -4.48
CA THR A 73 7.38 2.32 -5.16
C THR A 73 7.76 2.36 -6.64
N GLY A 74 9.04 2.28 -6.97
CA GLY A 74 9.52 2.35 -8.35
C GLY A 74 9.03 1.19 -9.20
N GLY A 75 8.99 -0.02 -8.63
CA GLY A 75 8.45 -1.19 -9.31
C GLY A 75 6.96 -1.03 -9.67
N HIS A 76 6.13 -0.67 -8.70
CA HIS A 76 4.70 -0.44 -8.95
C HIS A 76 4.43 0.78 -9.84
N ASN A 77 5.20 1.86 -9.71
CA ASN A 77 5.09 3.05 -10.56
C ASN A 77 5.25 2.70 -12.04
N ARG A 78 6.16 1.77 -12.37
CA ARG A 78 6.33 1.30 -13.74
C ARG A 78 5.08 0.61 -14.29
N SER A 79 4.49 -0.29 -13.52
CA SER A 79 3.27 -1.00 -13.92
C SER A 79 2.06 -0.05 -13.99
N ILE A 80 1.93 0.90 -13.05
CA ILE A 80 0.86 1.89 -13.05
C ILE A 80 0.97 2.83 -14.26
N ALA A 81 2.19 3.27 -14.60
CA ALA A 81 2.42 4.08 -15.79
C ALA A 81 1.96 3.35 -17.06
N LYS A 82 2.27 2.05 -17.17
CA LYS A 82 1.81 1.20 -18.27
C LYS A 82 0.27 1.11 -18.31
N ALA A 83 -0.39 0.94 -17.18
CA ALA A 83 -1.86 0.94 -17.12
C ALA A 83 -2.44 2.27 -17.62
N ALA A 84 -1.88 3.40 -17.19
CA ALA A 84 -2.32 4.73 -17.62
C ALA A 84 -2.10 4.96 -19.12
N GLU A 85 -0.95 4.56 -19.67
CA GLU A 85 -0.63 4.68 -21.10
C GLU A 85 -1.55 3.85 -21.99
N HIS A 86 -2.01 2.68 -21.50
CA HIS A 86 -2.89 1.80 -22.27
C HIS A 86 -4.39 2.01 -21.96
N GLY A 87 -4.73 2.99 -21.12
CA GLY A 87 -6.12 3.29 -20.75
C GLY A 87 -6.78 2.18 -19.95
N ILE A 88 -6.02 1.36 -19.23
CA ILE A 88 -6.55 0.30 -18.36
C ILE A 88 -7.20 0.94 -17.14
N PRO A 89 -8.49 0.70 -16.87
CA PRO A 89 -9.23 1.46 -15.86
C PRO A 89 -8.87 1.11 -14.41
N TRP A 90 -8.33 -0.08 -14.17
CA TRP A 90 -8.02 -0.56 -12.83
C TRP A 90 -6.62 -1.14 -12.71
N VAL A 91 -5.97 -0.88 -11.57
CA VAL A 91 -4.70 -1.51 -11.19
C VAL A 91 -4.86 -2.23 -9.85
N LEU A 92 -4.62 -3.53 -9.84
CA LEU A 92 -4.47 -4.30 -8.60
C LEU A 92 -2.99 -4.30 -8.21
N VAL A 93 -2.64 -3.56 -7.17
CA VAL A 93 -1.33 -3.65 -6.51
C VAL A 93 -1.34 -4.84 -5.57
N LEU A 94 -0.33 -5.70 -5.63
CA LEU A 94 -0.32 -6.96 -4.92
C LEU A 94 1.10 -7.36 -4.51
N ASN A 95 1.28 -7.78 -3.26
CA ASN A 95 2.51 -8.40 -2.77
C ASN A 95 2.61 -9.84 -3.23
N THR A 96 3.82 -10.37 -3.29
CA THR A 96 4.11 -11.77 -3.69
C THR A 96 3.72 -12.80 -2.64
N ASP A 97 3.71 -12.43 -1.36
CA ASP A 97 3.36 -13.30 -0.23
C ASP A 97 1.85 -13.28 0.12
N VAL A 98 1.03 -13.17 -0.93
CA VAL A 98 -0.45 -13.17 -0.86
C VAL A 98 -1.01 -14.34 -1.67
N VAL A 99 -2.15 -14.88 -1.23
CA VAL A 99 -3.02 -15.77 -2.00
C VAL A 99 -4.41 -15.16 -2.04
N LEU A 100 -5.00 -15.06 -3.23
CA LEU A 100 -6.34 -14.53 -3.45
C LEU A 100 -7.38 -15.65 -3.47
N ALA A 101 -8.57 -15.39 -2.92
CA ALA A 101 -9.74 -16.23 -3.19
C ALA A 101 -10.09 -16.15 -4.69
N PRO A 102 -10.64 -17.22 -5.30
CA PRO A 102 -10.90 -17.26 -6.75
C PRO A 102 -11.81 -16.14 -7.28
N ASP A 103 -12.73 -15.62 -6.46
CA ASP A 103 -13.69 -14.59 -6.78
C ASP A 103 -13.27 -13.18 -6.29
N PHE A 104 -12.03 -13.03 -5.83
CA PHE A 104 -11.54 -11.80 -5.20
C PHE A 104 -11.72 -10.57 -6.10
N LEU A 105 -11.22 -10.62 -7.34
CA LEU A 105 -11.31 -9.51 -8.29
C LEU A 105 -12.75 -9.23 -8.70
N GLU A 106 -13.52 -10.27 -8.99
CA GLU A 106 -14.93 -10.14 -9.38
C GLU A 106 -15.75 -9.46 -8.28
N THR A 107 -15.53 -9.86 -7.03
CA THR A 107 -16.19 -9.28 -5.85
C THR A 107 -15.86 -7.80 -5.67
N LEU A 108 -14.59 -7.41 -5.80
CA LEU A 108 -14.19 -6.00 -5.70
C LEU A 108 -14.77 -5.17 -6.85
N LEU A 109 -14.71 -5.67 -8.07
CA LEU A 109 -15.21 -4.96 -9.25
C LEU A 109 -16.74 -4.81 -9.24
N ALA A 110 -17.47 -5.78 -8.72
CA ALA A 110 -18.91 -5.69 -8.54
C ALA A 110 -19.32 -4.56 -7.58
N ASP A 111 -18.57 -4.35 -6.49
CA ASP A 111 -18.81 -3.19 -5.60
C ASP A 111 -18.35 -1.89 -6.26
N ALA A 112 -17.19 -1.88 -6.92
CA ALA A 112 -16.62 -0.71 -7.58
C ALA A 112 -17.45 -0.17 -8.75
N GLY A 113 -18.22 -1.05 -9.43
CA GLY A 113 -19.12 -0.70 -10.52
C GLY A 113 -20.43 -0.03 -10.08
N ARG A 114 -20.72 0.06 -8.79
CA ARG A 114 -21.94 0.73 -8.31
C ARG A 114 -21.86 2.24 -8.53
N PRO A 115 -22.95 2.92 -8.97
CA PRO A 115 -22.96 4.37 -9.21
C PRO A 115 -22.51 5.20 -8.01
N SER A 116 -22.82 4.74 -6.78
CA SER A 116 -22.40 5.42 -5.54
C SER A 116 -20.88 5.35 -5.28
N ARG A 117 -20.09 4.66 -6.13
CA ARG A 117 -18.65 4.46 -6.00
C ARG A 117 -17.79 5.26 -6.98
N GLU A 118 -18.37 6.17 -7.74
CA GLU A 118 -17.64 6.97 -8.74
C GLU A 118 -16.45 7.74 -8.15
N ARG A 119 -16.57 8.23 -6.91
CA ARG A 119 -15.48 8.90 -6.16
C ARG A 119 -14.72 7.99 -5.20
N THR A 120 -14.82 6.67 -5.36
CA THR A 120 -14.01 5.72 -4.61
C THR A 120 -12.79 5.32 -5.44
N ALA A 121 -11.60 5.73 -4.97
CA ALA A 121 -10.32 5.48 -5.63
C ALA A 121 -9.79 4.08 -5.39
N THR A 122 -10.02 3.54 -4.18
CA THR A 122 -9.33 2.34 -3.71
C THR A 122 -10.31 1.37 -3.08
N PHE A 123 -10.16 0.10 -3.45
CA PHE A 123 -10.91 -1.01 -2.86
C PHE A 123 -9.93 -2.08 -2.35
N THR A 124 -10.26 -2.68 -1.23
CA THR A 124 -9.55 -3.86 -0.70
C THR A 124 -10.54 -4.86 -0.11
N GLY A 125 -10.12 -6.09 0.04
CA GLY A 125 -10.88 -7.12 0.73
C GLY A 125 -10.59 -7.15 2.23
N LYS A 126 -11.16 -8.16 2.91
CA LYS A 126 -10.70 -8.59 4.22
C LYS A 126 -9.51 -9.53 4.04
N ILE A 127 -8.35 -9.06 4.46
CA ILE A 127 -7.10 -9.79 4.35
C ILE A 127 -6.88 -10.54 5.66
N LEU A 128 -6.73 -11.85 5.57
CA LEU A 128 -6.43 -12.73 6.69
C LEU A 128 -4.94 -13.07 6.70
N ARG A 129 -4.41 -13.47 7.84
CA ARG A 129 -3.04 -13.96 7.92
C ARG A 129 -2.90 -15.33 7.26
N ALA A 130 -1.74 -15.55 6.67
CA ALA A 130 -1.27 -16.86 6.24
C ALA A 130 0.00 -17.23 7.02
N ASP A 131 0.11 -18.47 7.43
CA ASP A 131 1.25 -18.98 8.18
C ASP A 131 2.20 -19.80 7.32
N GLY A 132 3.47 -19.70 7.65
CA GLY A 132 4.53 -20.51 7.07
C GLY A 132 4.80 -20.27 5.56
N PRO A 133 5.76 -20.98 4.99
CA PRO A 133 6.10 -20.87 3.58
C PRO A 133 4.98 -21.30 2.63
N SER A 134 4.11 -22.21 3.07
CA SER A 134 2.99 -22.72 2.28
C SER A 134 1.80 -21.76 2.20
N LEU A 135 1.88 -20.57 2.84
CA LEU A 135 0.80 -19.58 2.93
C LEU A 135 -0.50 -20.22 3.44
N THR A 136 -0.40 -21.02 4.51
CA THR A 136 -1.55 -21.71 5.10
C THR A 136 -2.55 -20.71 5.66
N PRO A 137 -3.81 -20.69 5.18
CA PRO A 137 -4.83 -19.76 5.66
C PRO A 137 -5.08 -19.88 7.16
N THR A 138 -5.24 -18.74 7.83
CA THR A 138 -5.67 -18.65 9.23
C THR A 138 -6.98 -17.89 9.35
N SER A 139 -7.56 -17.88 10.54
CA SER A 139 -8.73 -17.06 10.91
C SER A 139 -8.34 -15.78 11.67
N VAL A 140 -7.10 -15.30 11.53
CA VAL A 140 -6.62 -14.06 12.13
C VAL A 140 -6.62 -12.97 11.07
N ILE A 141 -7.19 -11.82 11.40
CA ILE A 141 -7.21 -10.67 10.49
C ILE A 141 -5.80 -10.10 10.36
N ASP A 142 -5.36 -9.86 9.13
CA ASP A 142 -4.17 -9.09 8.84
C ASP A 142 -4.49 -7.62 8.57
N SER A 143 -5.49 -7.35 7.72
CA SER A 143 -5.95 -5.98 7.44
C SER A 143 -7.38 -5.97 6.90
N ALA A 144 -8.21 -5.10 7.44
CA ALA A 144 -9.48 -4.66 6.84
C ALA A 144 -9.41 -3.18 6.40
N GLY A 145 -8.21 -2.71 6.04
CA GLY A 145 -7.91 -1.34 5.67
C GLY A 145 -6.97 -0.63 6.65
N ILE A 146 -6.62 0.61 6.35
CA ILE A 146 -5.74 1.44 7.18
C ILE A 146 -6.57 2.39 8.04
N ARG A 147 -6.18 2.57 9.30
CA ARG A 147 -6.65 3.62 10.21
C ARG A 147 -5.49 4.52 10.65
N MET A 148 -5.81 5.78 10.95
CA MET A 148 -4.86 6.78 11.42
C MET A 148 -5.15 7.15 12.87
N THR A 149 -4.11 7.42 13.65
CA THR A 149 -4.24 7.88 15.03
C THR A 149 -3.82 9.34 15.17
N PRO A 150 -4.31 10.06 16.21
CA PRO A 150 -4.01 11.50 16.40
C PRO A 150 -2.51 11.83 16.58
N ASN A 151 -1.69 10.84 16.94
CA ASN A 151 -0.23 10.99 17.01
C ASN A 151 0.48 10.68 15.68
N GLY A 152 -0.26 10.56 14.56
CA GLY A 152 0.28 10.32 13.22
C GLY A 152 0.80 8.91 12.98
N ARG A 153 0.38 7.90 13.78
CA ARG A 153 0.60 6.49 13.46
C ARG A 153 -0.53 5.98 12.57
N HIS A 154 -0.20 5.01 11.76
CA HIS A 154 -1.18 4.18 11.07
C HIS A 154 -1.12 2.76 11.59
N PHE A 155 -2.22 2.06 11.45
CA PHE A 155 -2.36 0.64 11.78
C PHE A 155 -3.33 0.01 10.77
N ASP A 156 -3.20 -1.28 10.59
CA ASP A 156 -4.22 -2.05 9.89
C ASP A 156 -5.42 -2.28 10.81
N VAL A 157 -6.63 -2.08 10.28
CA VAL A 157 -7.88 -2.32 10.98
C VAL A 157 -8.02 -3.82 11.25
N GLY A 158 -8.27 -4.18 12.50
CA GLY A 158 -8.46 -5.56 12.93
C GLY A 158 -7.18 -6.40 13.01
N ALA A 159 -6.00 -5.83 12.75
CA ALA A 159 -4.75 -6.61 12.70
C ALA A 159 -4.46 -7.37 14.00
N GLY A 160 -4.40 -8.69 13.91
CA GLY A 160 -4.16 -9.59 15.04
C GLY A 160 -5.42 -10.06 15.75
N ASP A 161 -6.59 -9.52 15.41
CA ASP A 161 -7.88 -9.96 15.96
C ASP A 161 -8.35 -11.26 15.28
N PRO A 162 -9.14 -12.09 15.95
CA PRO A 162 -9.80 -13.21 15.30
C PRO A 162 -10.86 -12.72 14.31
N ASP A 163 -11.07 -13.48 13.24
CA ASP A 163 -12.16 -13.26 12.28
C ASP A 163 -13.50 -13.75 12.85
N ASP A 164 -14.07 -12.95 13.75
CA ASP A 164 -15.29 -13.23 14.50
C ASP A 164 -16.55 -12.54 13.92
N GLY A 165 -16.44 -11.99 12.70
CA GLY A 165 -17.54 -11.33 12.01
C GLY A 165 -17.66 -9.83 12.26
N ARG A 166 -16.89 -9.23 13.19
CA ARG A 166 -16.92 -7.77 13.45
C ARG A 166 -16.60 -6.93 12.22
N PHE A 167 -15.83 -7.46 11.30
CA PHE A 167 -15.40 -6.77 10.06
C PHE A 167 -16.04 -7.35 8.80
N ASP A 168 -17.23 -7.95 8.89
CA ASP A 168 -17.95 -8.55 7.75
C ASP A 168 -18.83 -7.56 7.00
N ARG A 169 -18.98 -6.34 7.49
CA ARG A 169 -19.74 -5.29 6.80
C ARG A 169 -18.81 -4.43 5.94
N PRO A 170 -19.21 -4.12 4.70
CA PRO A 170 -18.48 -3.17 3.89
C PRO A 170 -18.35 -1.81 4.59
N ALA A 171 -17.16 -1.22 4.54
CA ALA A 171 -16.88 0.01 5.27
C ALA A 171 -16.02 0.99 4.47
N GLU A 172 -16.25 2.28 4.66
CA GLU A 172 -15.31 3.30 4.22
C GLU A 172 -14.10 3.30 5.17
N ILE A 173 -12.90 3.26 4.62
CA ILE A 173 -11.61 3.18 5.32
C ILE A 173 -10.73 4.37 4.93
N PHE A 174 -9.70 4.69 5.73
CA PHE A 174 -8.75 5.75 5.35
C PHE A 174 -8.04 5.44 4.03
N GLY A 175 -7.57 4.22 3.87
CA GLY A 175 -6.89 3.68 2.70
C GLY A 175 -6.76 2.17 2.78
N ALA A 176 -6.29 1.53 1.73
CA ALA A 176 -5.96 0.10 1.70
C ALA A 176 -4.49 -0.12 2.03
N SER A 177 -4.18 -1.25 2.69
CA SER A 177 -2.81 -1.72 2.85
C SER A 177 -2.20 -2.07 1.49
N GLY A 178 -0.94 -1.72 1.30
CA GLY A 178 -0.20 -1.99 0.07
C GLY A 178 -0.03 -3.47 -0.27
N CYS A 179 -0.37 -4.38 0.65
CA CYS A 179 -0.28 -5.82 0.36
C CYS A 179 -1.31 -6.27 -0.69
N VAL A 180 -2.54 -5.69 -0.68
CA VAL A 180 -3.60 -5.96 -1.67
C VAL A 180 -4.50 -4.74 -1.80
N ALA A 181 -4.41 -4.03 -2.93
CA ALA A 181 -5.23 -2.85 -3.18
C ALA A 181 -5.60 -2.70 -4.66
N LEU A 182 -6.90 -2.63 -4.96
CA LEU A 182 -7.42 -2.32 -6.28
C LEU A 182 -7.62 -0.81 -6.38
N PHE A 183 -6.92 -0.17 -7.30
CA PHE A 183 -6.97 1.27 -7.53
C PHE A 183 -7.67 1.59 -8.85
N ARG A 184 -8.47 2.64 -8.85
CA ARG A 184 -8.94 3.29 -10.07
C ARG A 184 -7.77 4.06 -10.70
N THR A 185 -7.41 3.76 -11.95
CA THR A 185 -6.27 4.38 -12.66
C THR A 185 -6.42 5.90 -12.76
N GLU A 186 -7.64 6.39 -12.99
CA GLU A 186 -7.95 7.82 -12.99
C GLU A 186 -7.60 8.49 -11.66
N ALA A 187 -7.93 7.86 -10.53
CA ALA A 187 -7.62 8.40 -9.22
C ALA A 187 -6.11 8.40 -8.92
N LEU A 188 -5.39 7.37 -9.37
CA LEU A 188 -3.92 7.35 -9.31
C LEU A 188 -3.32 8.50 -10.12
N ALA A 189 -3.84 8.76 -11.33
CA ALA A 189 -3.39 9.87 -12.18
C ALA A 189 -3.70 11.24 -11.54
N ASP A 190 -4.88 11.39 -10.92
CA ASP A 190 -5.27 12.61 -10.19
C ASP A 190 -4.38 12.88 -8.95
N ALA A 191 -3.92 11.85 -8.27
CA ALA A 191 -3.05 11.96 -7.10
C ALA A 191 -1.55 11.86 -7.43
N ARG A 192 -1.16 11.68 -8.71
CA ARG A 192 0.23 11.60 -9.15
C ARG A 192 0.96 12.90 -8.84
N ILE A 193 2.22 12.77 -8.41
CA ILE A 193 3.15 13.86 -8.13
C ILE A 193 4.42 13.73 -8.99
N SER A 194 5.29 14.71 -8.92
CA SER A 194 6.55 14.74 -9.68
C SER A 194 7.42 13.50 -9.46
N THR A 195 7.35 12.86 -8.30
CA THR A 195 8.09 11.64 -7.94
C THR A 195 7.34 10.34 -8.20
N GLY A 196 6.18 10.35 -8.84
CA GLY A 196 5.46 9.16 -9.25
C GLY A 196 4.01 9.06 -8.76
N PHE A 197 3.37 7.93 -9.03
CA PHE A 197 2.06 7.59 -8.47
C PHE A 197 2.19 7.23 -6.97
N PHE A 198 3.04 6.27 -6.64
CA PHE A 198 3.68 6.20 -5.32
C PHE A 198 4.86 7.18 -5.30
N ASP A 199 5.08 7.84 -4.19
CA ASP A 199 6.23 8.73 -4.04
C ASP A 199 7.53 7.90 -3.89
N ASP A 200 8.41 7.96 -4.88
CA ASP A 200 9.65 7.16 -4.93
C ASP A 200 10.61 7.45 -3.78
N ASP A 201 10.48 8.59 -3.11
CA ASP A 201 11.23 8.88 -1.89
C ASP A 201 10.93 7.90 -0.74
N PHE A 202 9.79 7.22 -0.76
CA PHE A 202 9.49 6.20 0.24
C PHE A 202 10.29 4.93 0.03
N PHE A 203 10.49 4.52 -1.20
CA PHE A 203 11.13 3.26 -1.58
C PHE A 203 10.34 2.03 -1.10
N VAL A 204 10.12 1.90 0.20
CA VAL A 204 9.32 0.85 0.87
C VAL A 204 8.83 1.35 2.23
N TYR A 205 7.69 0.89 2.68
CA TYR A 205 6.96 1.23 3.91
C TYR A 205 6.35 2.63 3.92
N ARG A 206 5.05 2.71 4.22
CA ARG A 206 4.19 3.91 4.34
C ARG A 206 3.87 4.61 3.02
N GLU A 207 4.32 4.13 1.89
CA GLU A 207 3.96 4.60 0.56
C GLU A 207 2.46 4.47 0.30
N ASP A 208 1.85 3.41 0.83
CA ASP A 208 0.41 3.14 0.81
C ASP A 208 -0.38 4.17 1.62
N VAL A 209 0.11 4.50 2.81
CA VAL A 209 -0.47 5.55 3.67
C VAL A 209 -0.32 6.93 3.03
N ASP A 210 0.83 7.21 2.39
CA ASP A 210 1.06 8.48 1.68
C ASP A 210 0.09 8.62 0.50
N LEU A 211 -0.03 7.60 -0.33
CA LEU A 211 -0.96 7.60 -1.46
C LEU A 211 -2.41 7.74 -0.97
N ALA A 212 -2.81 6.99 0.05
CA ALA A 212 -4.13 7.10 0.65
C ALA A 212 -4.41 8.53 1.15
N TRP A 213 -3.43 9.18 1.79
CA TRP A 213 -3.60 10.55 2.27
C TRP A 213 -3.69 11.56 1.13
N ARG A 214 -2.87 11.41 0.07
CA ARG A 214 -2.99 12.24 -1.14
C ARG A 214 -4.34 12.07 -1.81
N LEU A 215 -4.84 10.84 -1.97
CA LEU A 215 -6.17 10.55 -2.53
C LEU A 215 -7.26 11.20 -1.67
N ARG A 216 -7.21 11.08 -0.35
CA ARG A 216 -8.13 11.79 0.57
C ARG A 216 -8.05 13.30 0.41
N GLY A 217 -6.83 13.85 0.25
CA GLY A 217 -6.61 15.27 -0.03
C GLY A 217 -7.23 15.73 -1.36
N ARG A 218 -7.40 14.84 -2.33
CA ARG A 218 -8.08 15.05 -3.62
C ARG A 218 -9.59 14.77 -3.57
N GLY A 219 -10.14 14.43 -2.39
CA GLY A 219 -11.56 14.15 -2.20
C GLY A 219 -11.99 12.74 -2.66
N TRP A 220 -11.03 11.83 -2.87
CA TRP A 220 -11.34 10.43 -3.14
C TRP A 220 -11.58 9.65 -1.85
N SER A 221 -12.43 8.63 -1.93
CA SER A 221 -12.68 7.69 -0.84
C SER A 221 -11.94 6.37 -1.04
N ALA A 222 -11.91 5.54 0.01
CA ALA A 222 -11.41 4.17 -0.04
C ALA A 222 -12.38 3.23 0.69
N ARG A 223 -12.45 1.97 0.26
CA ARG A 223 -13.46 1.03 0.75
C ARG A 223 -12.89 -0.36 1.00
N CYS A 224 -13.29 -0.97 2.11
CA CYS A 224 -13.14 -2.39 2.38
C CYS A 224 -14.42 -3.13 1.97
N VAL A 225 -14.27 -4.22 1.21
CA VAL A 225 -15.32 -5.13 0.76
C VAL A 225 -15.02 -6.52 1.36
N PRO A 226 -15.50 -6.85 2.55
CA PRO A 226 -15.05 -8.02 3.29
C PRO A 226 -15.40 -9.38 2.68
N SER A 227 -16.35 -9.42 1.73
CA SER A 227 -16.64 -10.62 0.95
C SER A 227 -15.52 -11.01 -0.01
N ALA A 228 -14.68 -10.05 -0.45
CA ALA A 228 -13.44 -10.33 -1.15
C ALA A 228 -12.38 -10.75 -0.12
N ARG A 229 -11.88 -11.97 -0.21
CA ARG A 229 -10.93 -12.53 0.76
C ARG A 229 -9.57 -12.82 0.14
N ALA A 230 -8.51 -12.54 0.92
CA ALA A 230 -7.15 -12.91 0.58
C ALA A 230 -6.39 -13.30 1.85
N TRP A 231 -5.27 -13.97 1.69
CA TRP A 231 -4.39 -14.39 2.78
C TRP A 231 -2.99 -13.88 2.53
N HIS A 232 -2.40 -13.23 3.55
CA HIS A 232 -1.11 -12.58 3.46
C HIS A 232 -0.18 -13.09 4.57
N ARG A 233 1.04 -13.47 4.20
CA ARG A 233 2.08 -13.84 5.15
C ARG A 233 2.85 -12.60 5.60
N ARG A 234 2.35 -11.93 6.62
CA ARG A 234 3.02 -10.75 7.17
C ARG A 234 4.40 -11.11 7.75
N ARG A 235 5.47 -10.77 7.04
CA ARG A 235 6.85 -11.01 7.48
C ARG A 235 7.30 -10.01 8.54
N ASN A 236 6.88 -8.75 8.41
CA ASN A 236 7.32 -7.66 9.26
C ASN A 236 6.31 -7.41 10.39
N LEU A 237 6.43 -8.20 11.46
CA LEU A 237 5.64 -8.01 12.69
C LEU A 237 6.37 -7.02 13.62
N PRO A 238 5.63 -6.19 14.39
CA PRO A 238 6.21 -5.25 15.35
C PRO A 238 7.17 -5.92 16.36
N GLU A 239 6.90 -7.17 16.73
CA GLU A 239 7.67 -7.97 17.66
C GLU A 239 9.05 -8.34 17.10
N ARG A 240 9.19 -8.42 15.77
CA ARG A 240 10.43 -8.74 15.06
C ARG A 240 11.24 -7.53 14.62
N ARG A 241 10.93 -6.34 15.16
CA ARG A 241 11.61 -5.09 14.76
C ARG A 241 13.14 -5.16 14.89
N ARG A 242 13.67 -5.90 15.85
CA ARG A 242 15.12 -6.06 16.04
C ARG A 242 15.80 -6.87 14.94
N GLU A 243 15.04 -7.63 14.18
CA GLU A 243 15.51 -8.45 13.05
C GLU A 243 15.53 -7.67 11.73
N MET A 244 14.99 -6.43 11.72
CA MET A 244 14.94 -5.60 10.53
C MET A 244 16.33 -5.15 10.07
N SER A 245 16.55 -5.17 8.75
CA SER A 245 17.81 -4.68 8.17
C SER A 245 17.99 -3.17 8.43
N ALA A 246 19.25 -2.70 8.36
CA ALA A 246 19.56 -1.27 8.48
C ALA A 246 18.79 -0.42 7.46
N LEU A 247 18.63 -0.91 6.24
CA LEU A 247 17.83 -0.26 5.19
C LEU A 247 16.36 -0.13 5.57
N ALA A 248 15.76 -1.20 6.09
CA ALA A 248 14.38 -1.18 6.54
C ALA A 248 14.15 -0.21 7.71
N ASN A 249 15.09 -0.14 8.66
CA ASN A 249 15.06 0.82 9.77
C ASN A 249 15.19 2.26 9.28
N LEU A 250 16.09 2.53 8.35
CA LEU A 250 16.26 3.85 7.71
C LEU A 250 14.94 4.32 7.11
N HIS A 251 14.32 3.51 6.24
CA HIS A 251 13.04 3.86 5.60
C HIS A 251 11.92 3.97 6.62
N SER A 252 11.86 3.11 7.63
CA SER A 252 10.85 3.20 8.70
C SER A 252 10.90 4.51 9.47
N VAL A 253 12.09 5.07 9.72
CA VAL A 253 12.26 6.36 10.39
C VAL A 253 12.03 7.53 9.44
N LYS A 254 12.72 7.54 8.29
CA LYS A 254 12.60 8.58 7.25
C LYS A 254 11.14 8.80 6.85
N ASN A 255 10.45 7.73 6.49
CA ASN A 255 9.11 7.78 5.92
C ASN A 255 8.05 8.24 6.92
N ARG A 256 8.30 8.10 8.22
CA ARG A 256 7.44 8.68 9.26
C ARG A 256 7.36 10.19 9.17
N PHE A 257 8.50 10.85 8.99
CA PHE A 257 8.55 12.30 8.86
C PHE A 257 8.09 12.73 7.48
N LEU A 258 8.52 12.03 6.44
CA LEU A 258 8.17 12.29 5.06
C LEU A 258 6.65 12.28 4.85
N LEU A 259 5.95 11.30 5.40
CA LEU A 259 4.49 11.19 5.35
C LEU A 259 3.79 12.49 5.81
N ARG A 260 4.24 13.08 6.91
CA ARG A 260 3.65 14.33 7.44
C ARG A 260 4.13 15.57 6.68
N ILE A 261 5.41 15.60 6.28
CA ILE A 261 5.95 16.67 5.45
C ILE A 261 5.10 16.79 4.18
N ASN A 262 4.83 15.71 3.51
CA ASN A 262 4.02 15.69 2.29
C ASN A 262 2.58 16.16 2.54
N ASN A 263 1.91 15.56 3.51
CA ASN A 263 0.45 15.51 3.53
C ASN A 263 -0.23 16.39 4.56
N ALA A 264 0.43 16.71 5.70
CA ALA A 264 -0.24 17.43 6.78
C ALA A 264 -0.42 18.91 6.47
N GLY A 265 -1.67 19.39 6.36
CA GLY A 265 -1.99 20.81 6.21
C GLY A 265 -1.76 21.60 7.52
N ALA A 266 -1.89 22.91 7.47
CA ALA A 266 -1.57 23.78 8.60
C ALA A 266 -2.48 23.54 9.82
N LYS A 267 -3.79 23.37 9.61
CA LYS A 267 -4.74 23.06 10.69
C LYS A 267 -4.48 21.68 11.26
N HIS A 268 -4.16 20.70 10.39
CA HIS A 268 -3.79 19.34 10.80
C HIS A 268 -2.56 19.35 11.71
N LEU A 269 -1.48 20.05 11.30
CA LEU A 269 -0.26 20.15 12.09
C LEU A 269 -0.54 20.76 13.47
N ARG A 270 -1.32 21.84 13.54
CA ARG A 270 -1.69 22.48 14.82
C ARG A 270 -2.48 21.56 15.73
N ALA A 271 -3.48 20.84 15.17
CA ALA A 271 -4.35 19.94 15.93
C ALA A 271 -3.61 18.72 16.51
N THR A 272 -2.62 18.22 15.78
CA THR A 272 -1.88 17.01 16.16
C THR A 272 -0.53 17.28 16.84
N PHE A 273 -0.05 18.54 16.84
CA PHE A 273 1.29 18.93 17.29
C PHE A 273 1.70 18.36 18.66
N PRO A 274 0.93 18.51 19.75
CA PRO A 274 1.38 18.05 21.05
C PRO A 274 1.68 16.52 21.04
N ARG A 275 0.79 15.74 20.46
CA ARG A 275 0.91 14.27 20.42
C ARG A 275 2.03 13.80 19.48
N THR A 276 2.18 14.47 18.32
CA THR A 276 3.24 14.14 17.35
C THR A 276 4.61 14.58 17.85
N PHE A 277 4.72 15.73 18.51
CA PHE A 277 5.97 16.24 19.05
C PHE A 277 6.59 15.29 20.08
N PHE A 278 5.83 14.88 21.10
CA PHE A 278 6.33 13.95 22.11
C PHE A 278 6.79 12.62 21.49
N ARG A 279 6.01 12.12 20.55
CA ARG A 279 6.37 10.88 19.86
C ARG A 279 7.63 11.03 19.02
N ASP A 280 7.80 12.13 18.31
CA ASP A 280 8.99 12.37 17.50
C ASP A 280 10.22 12.56 18.37
N ALA A 281 10.10 13.24 19.52
CA ALA A 281 11.18 13.35 20.48
C ALA A 281 11.68 11.98 20.97
N VAL A 282 10.73 11.05 21.25
CA VAL A 282 11.09 9.66 21.62
C VAL A 282 11.81 8.95 20.46
N VAL A 283 11.35 9.14 19.21
CA VAL A 283 11.98 8.49 18.04
C VAL A 283 13.38 9.05 17.79
N VAL A 284 13.53 10.38 17.81
CA VAL A 284 14.84 11.02 17.63
C VAL A 284 15.79 10.64 18.77
N GLY A 285 15.29 10.62 20.01
CA GLY A 285 16.07 10.13 21.17
C GLY A 285 16.52 8.66 20.99
N GLY A 286 15.64 7.81 20.48
CA GLY A 286 15.98 6.41 20.15
C GLY A 286 17.06 6.31 19.06
N CYS A 287 16.99 7.14 18.01
CA CYS A 287 18.02 7.21 16.97
C CYS A 287 19.38 7.66 17.53
N LEU A 288 19.39 8.57 18.51
CA LEU A 288 20.63 9.07 19.12
C LEU A 288 21.28 8.06 20.06
N THR A 289 20.49 7.20 20.70
CA THR A 289 20.96 6.30 21.77
C THR A 289 21.07 4.84 21.35
N VAL A 290 20.04 4.30 20.72
CA VAL A 290 19.89 2.86 20.47
C VAL A 290 20.11 2.48 19.00
N GLU A 291 19.49 3.24 18.07
CA GLU A 291 19.48 2.91 16.63
C GLU A 291 20.28 3.97 15.84
N ARG A 292 21.57 4.11 16.11
CA ARG A 292 22.40 5.17 15.48
C ARG A 292 22.45 5.09 13.95
N THR A 293 22.23 3.93 13.35
CA THR A 293 22.10 3.76 11.89
C THR A 293 20.91 4.54 11.33
N SER A 294 19.89 4.78 12.13
CA SER A 294 18.72 5.58 11.75
C SER A 294 18.97 7.10 11.73
N LEU A 295 20.11 7.58 12.20
CA LEU A 295 20.53 9.00 12.07
C LEU A 295 20.66 9.42 10.60
N GLU A 296 21.02 8.48 9.72
CA GLU A 296 21.07 8.73 8.28
C GLU A 296 19.71 9.14 7.71
N ALA A 297 18.61 8.66 8.29
CA ALA A 297 17.26 9.11 7.93
C ALA A 297 17.05 10.61 8.20
N LEU A 298 17.52 11.10 9.36
CA LEU A 298 17.41 12.52 9.71
C LEU A 298 18.33 13.39 8.85
N ARG A 299 19.55 12.90 8.57
CA ARG A 299 20.48 13.56 7.66
C ARG A 299 19.88 13.66 6.25
N TRP A 300 19.30 12.56 5.73
CA TRP A 300 18.66 12.55 4.43
C TRP A 300 17.53 13.59 4.34
N LEU A 301 16.68 13.69 5.36
CA LEU A 301 15.61 14.71 5.43
C LEU A 301 16.17 16.13 5.42
N ALA A 302 17.26 16.38 6.15
CA ALA A 302 17.89 17.69 6.22
C ALA A 302 18.54 18.10 4.88
N VAL A 303 19.27 17.19 4.24
CA VAL A 303 19.92 17.42 2.94
C VAL A 303 18.90 17.66 1.83
N ASN A 304 17.75 16.96 1.86
CA ASN A 304 16.72 17.07 0.83
C ASN A 304 15.63 18.10 1.18
N ARG A 305 15.82 18.92 2.20
CA ARG A 305 14.79 19.80 2.76
C ARG A 305 14.08 20.64 1.69
N ASP A 306 14.82 21.31 0.83
CA ASP A 306 14.24 22.25 -0.13
C ASP A 306 13.41 21.52 -1.19
N ARG A 307 13.91 20.42 -1.73
CA ARG A 307 13.16 19.53 -2.63
C ARG A 307 11.89 18.97 -1.98
N LEU A 308 11.95 18.62 -0.69
CA LEU A 308 10.78 18.16 0.06
C LEU A 308 9.74 19.27 0.27
N LEU A 309 10.17 20.52 0.45
CA LEU A 309 9.26 21.65 0.54
C LEU A 309 8.59 21.97 -0.81
N GLU A 310 9.30 21.86 -1.91
CA GLU A 310 8.74 21.96 -3.27
C GLU A 310 7.69 20.88 -3.52
N LYS A 311 8.02 19.62 -3.24
CA LYS A 311 7.07 18.51 -3.34
C LYS A 311 5.85 18.71 -2.44
N ARG A 312 6.05 19.18 -1.20
CA ARG A 312 4.96 19.55 -0.32
C ARG A 312 4.07 20.64 -0.94
N ALA A 313 4.65 21.67 -1.53
CA ALA A 313 3.90 22.74 -2.21
C ALA A 313 3.07 22.19 -3.37
N GLU A 314 3.61 21.27 -4.17
CA GLU A 314 2.89 20.56 -5.22
C GLU A 314 1.67 19.80 -4.64
N ILE A 315 1.87 18.98 -3.61
CA ILE A 315 0.80 18.18 -2.99
C ILE A 315 -0.28 19.06 -2.37
N GLN A 316 0.13 20.06 -1.57
CA GLN A 316 -0.82 20.94 -0.88
C GLN A 316 -1.56 21.87 -1.84
N GLY A 317 -0.92 22.34 -2.90
CA GLY A 317 -1.53 23.19 -3.92
C GLY A 317 -2.61 22.48 -4.74
N ARG A 318 -2.55 21.16 -4.84
CA ARG A 318 -3.54 20.34 -5.57
C ARG A 318 -4.66 19.81 -4.69
N ARG A 319 -4.64 20.06 -3.39
CA ARG A 319 -5.69 19.59 -2.46
C ARG A 319 -7.03 20.26 -2.77
N THR A 320 -8.09 19.45 -2.75
CA THR A 320 -9.50 19.89 -2.84
C THR A 320 -10.25 19.68 -1.53
N ALA A 321 -9.86 18.68 -0.75
CA ALA A 321 -10.44 18.42 0.56
C ALA A 321 -9.84 19.34 1.65
N SER A 322 -10.68 19.77 2.60
CA SER A 322 -10.22 20.56 3.74
C SER A 322 -9.39 19.72 4.72
N ASP A 323 -8.59 20.40 5.58
CA ASP A 323 -7.91 19.72 6.70
C ASP A 323 -8.88 18.99 7.62
N GLN A 324 -10.10 19.51 7.79
CA GLN A 324 -11.11 18.92 8.67
C GLN A 324 -11.65 17.60 8.12
N ASP A 325 -11.83 17.49 6.78
CA ASP A 325 -12.26 16.26 6.11
C ASP A 325 -11.26 15.13 6.27
N VAL A 326 -9.97 15.49 6.35
CA VAL A 326 -8.89 14.52 6.56
C VAL A 326 -8.70 14.23 8.05
N LEU A 327 -8.76 15.23 8.92
CA LEU A 327 -8.57 15.08 10.37
C LEU A 327 -9.58 14.12 11.02
N ARG A 328 -10.79 14.04 10.51
CA ARG A 328 -11.81 13.12 11.04
C ARG A 328 -11.38 11.64 11.02
N TRP A 329 -10.37 11.30 10.20
CA TRP A 329 -9.80 9.96 10.13
C TRP A 329 -8.73 9.69 11.19
N PHE A 330 -8.26 10.73 11.89
CA PHE A 330 -7.23 10.62 12.91
C PHE A 330 -7.89 10.46 14.28
N THR A 331 -8.25 9.22 14.60
CA THR A 331 -9.01 8.87 15.80
C THR A 331 -8.29 7.79 16.62
N ASP A 332 -8.58 7.75 17.92
CA ASP A 332 -8.13 6.68 18.80
C ASP A 332 -9.04 5.43 18.71
N ASP A 333 -10.13 5.48 17.92
CA ASP A 333 -11.00 4.34 17.68
C ASP A 333 -10.23 3.19 17.00
N PRO A 334 -10.11 2.02 17.64
CA PRO A 334 -9.44 0.87 17.05
C PRO A 334 -10.13 0.31 15.81
N GLY A 335 -11.42 0.49 15.68
CA GLY A 335 -12.20 0.09 14.51
C GLY A 335 -11.84 0.88 13.26
N GLY A 336 -11.58 2.20 13.39
CA GLY A 336 -11.13 3.11 12.32
C GLY A 336 -12.00 3.12 11.06
N ALA A 337 -12.74 2.07 10.83
CA ALA A 337 -13.64 1.89 9.69
C ALA A 337 -15.01 2.52 10.00
N ARG A 338 -15.54 3.26 9.03
CA ARG A 338 -16.91 3.80 9.12
C ARG A 338 -17.84 2.85 8.39
N ILE A 339 -18.73 2.25 9.16
CA ILE A 339 -19.77 1.37 8.60
C ILE A 339 -20.78 2.27 7.89
N GLU A 340 -21.06 1.99 6.63
CA GLU A 340 -22.18 2.63 5.94
C GLU A 340 -23.49 2.07 6.49
N GLY A 341 -24.38 2.94 6.91
CA GLY A 341 -25.75 2.64 7.32
C GLY A 341 -26.61 2.15 6.17
#